data_d74ccd4beace150c17009a682090623a
#
_entry.id   d74ccd4beace150c17009a682090623a
#
_cell.length_a   1.000
_cell.length_b   1.000
_cell.length_c   1.000
_cell.angle_alpha   90.00
_cell.angle_beta   90.00
_cell.angle_gamma   90.00
#
_symmetry.space_group_name_H-M   'P 1'
#
loop_
_entity.id
_entity.type
_entity.pdbx_description
1 polymer ?
#
loop_
_entity_poly.entity_id
_entity_poly.type
_entity_poly.pdbx_seq_one_letter_code
_entity_poly.pdbx_strand_id
1 'polypeptide(L)'
;MNATVADVMTTRVIAVKRSADYKEICSALRQYRVSACPVLNDAGQVVGVVSEADLLYKVADPRPPSGLIRLRWKLSEESKVNAITADQLMTSPAVSIQPNAPVAIAARVMQERRVRRLPVVARDGLLIGIVSRTDLLSVYERADADIRDEVLRDIIAREFRLDSAELEVTVSSGVVTLAGPVARLDTALALLSRVRHAEGVVAIRDRLLVEAPSGQLLGA
;
A
#
# COMPACT_ATOMS: atom_id res chain seq x y z
N MET A 1 15.62 -3.46 4.84
CA MET A 1 14.37 -3.42 5.66
C MET A 1 13.24 -3.07 4.73
N ASN A 2 12.08 -3.68 4.83
CA ASN A 2 10.95 -3.28 3.97
C ASN A 2 10.28 -2.06 4.59
N ALA A 3 9.92 -1.06 3.76
CA ALA A 3 9.20 0.13 4.19
C ALA A 3 7.91 -0.22 4.94
N THR A 4 7.66 0.50 6.01
CA THR A 4 6.45 0.42 6.83
C THR A 4 5.46 1.52 6.45
N VAL A 5 4.22 1.39 6.88
CA VAL A 5 3.21 2.44 6.69
C VAL A 5 3.64 3.76 7.33
N ALA A 6 4.35 3.71 8.47
CA ALA A 6 4.86 4.91 9.13
C ALA A 6 5.84 5.72 8.28
N ASP A 7 6.61 5.04 7.40
CA ASP A 7 7.62 5.69 6.55
C ASP A 7 7.00 6.49 5.40
N VAL A 8 5.75 6.15 5.00
CA VAL A 8 5.08 6.74 3.83
C VAL A 8 3.77 7.47 4.17
N MET A 9 3.25 7.34 5.40
CA MET A 9 1.97 7.94 5.78
C MET A 9 2.04 9.47 5.90
N THR A 10 0.91 10.12 5.65
CA THR A 10 0.70 11.52 6.01
C THR A 10 0.25 11.61 7.46
N THR A 11 0.95 12.40 8.29
CA THR A 11 0.64 12.57 9.71
C THR A 11 -0.33 13.74 9.99
N ARG A 12 -0.38 14.73 9.09
CA ARG A 12 -1.37 15.83 9.14
C ARG A 12 -2.69 15.39 8.54
N VAL A 13 -3.53 14.76 9.33
CA VAL A 13 -4.80 14.19 8.85
C VAL A 13 -5.95 15.15 9.11
N ILE A 14 -6.74 15.40 8.08
CA ILE A 14 -8.02 16.09 8.20
C ILE A 14 -9.07 15.05 8.55
N ALA A 15 -9.64 15.16 9.73
CA ALA A 15 -10.69 14.28 10.25
C ALA A 15 -11.92 15.10 10.66
N VAL A 16 -13.06 14.46 10.73
CA VAL A 16 -14.33 15.08 11.18
C VAL A 16 -14.90 14.32 12.36
N LYS A 17 -15.72 15.01 13.17
CA LYS A 17 -16.46 14.36 14.26
C LYS A 17 -17.68 13.59 13.71
N ARG A 18 -18.17 12.62 14.45
CA ARG A 18 -19.42 11.90 14.12
C ARG A 18 -20.60 12.84 13.88
N SER A 19 -20.68 13.92 14.66
CA SER A 19 -21.74 14.94 14.60
C SER A 19 -21.56 15.96 13.46
N ALA A 20 -20.41 15.98 12.76
CA ALA A 20 -20.17 16.93 11.69
C ALA A 20 -21.29 16.86 10.64
N ASP A 21 -21.82 18.01 10.26
CA ASP A 21 -22.89 18.07 9.28
C ASP A 21 -22.36 17.94 7.83
N TYR A 22 -23.27 17.74 6.89
CA TYR A 22 -22.96 17.57 5.47
C TYR A 22 -22.13 18.74 4.89
N LYS A 23 -22.41 19.99 5.29
CA LYS A 23 -21.71 21.17 4.78
C LYS A 23 -20.30 21.26 5.37
N GLU A 24 -20.14 20.91 6.64
CA GLU A 24 -18.83 20.83 7.29
C GLU A 24 -17.93 19.80 6.60
N ILE A 25 -18.49 18.62 6.27
CA ILE A 25 -17.75 17.59 5.54
C ILE A 25 -17.36 18.09 4.16
N CYS A 26 -18.29 18.65 3.39
CA CYS A 26 -18.01 19.24 2.08
C CYS A 26 -16.93 20.32 2.14
N SER A 27 -17.01 21.20 3.14
CA SER A 27 -16.03 22.27 3.36
C SER A 27 -14.65 21.71 3.66
N ALA A 28 -14.55 20.70 4.53
CA ALA A 28 -13.30 20.07 4.86
C ALA A 28 -12.66 19.42 3.62
N LEU A 29 -13.40 18.64 2.85
CA LEU A 29 -12.89 18.00 1.64
C LEU A 29 -12.37 19.03 0.61
N ARG A 30 -13.12 20.11 0.38
CA ARG A 30 -12.74 21.16 -0.58
C ARG A 30 -11.57 21.99 -0.12
N GLN A 31 -11.61 22.49 1.13
CA GLN A 31 -10.60 23.40 1.69
C GLN A 31 -9.23 22.74 1.74
N TYR A 32 -9.19 21.48 2.17
CA TYR A 32 -7.94 20.73 2.33
C TYR A 32 -7.59 19.85 1.11
N ARG A 33 -8.41 19.88 0.07
CA ARG A 33 -8.21 19.12 -1.18
C ARG A 33 -8.03 17.63 -0.94
N VAL A 34 -8.79 17.07 -0.01
CA VAL A 34 -8.80 15.64 0.31
C VAL A 34 -10.09 15.01 -0.17
N SER A 35 -10.05 13.76 -0.64
CA SER A 35 -11.22 13.06 -1.18
C SER A 35 -11.93 12.18 -0.14
N ALA A 36 -11.43 12.10 1.08
CA ALA A 36 -12.09 11.45 2.21
C ALA A 36 -11.46 11.89 3.54
N CYS A 37 -12.26 11.81 4.61
CA CYS A 37 -11.84 12.10 5.98
C CYS A 37 -12.17 10.92 6.89
N PRO A 38 -11.27 10.53 7.81
CA PRO A 38 -11.62 9.70 8.95
C PRO A 38 -12.68 10.38 9.82
N VAL A 39 -13.61 9.60 10.34
CA VAL A 39 -14.62 10.05 11.30
C VAL A 39 -14.20 9.58 12.69
N LEU A 40 -14.15 10.52 13.63
CA LEU A 40 -13.68 10.28 14.99
C LEU A 40 -14.83 10.33 16.00
N ASN A 41 -14.73 9.48 17.01
CA ASN A 41 -15.56 9.61 18.23
C ASN A 41 -14.95 10.69 19.16
N ASP A 42 -15.61 10.93 20.31
CA ASP A 42 -15.16 11.94 21.28
C ASP A 42 -13.82 11.59 21.96
N ALA A 43 -13.42 10.32 21.93
CA ALA A 43 -12.13 9.86 22.41
C ALA A 43 -11.00 9.99 21.38
N GLY A 44 -11.27 10.49 20.15
CA GLY A 44 -10.29 10.62 19.07
C GLY A 44 -10.02 9.32 18.31
N GLN A 45 -10.79 8.27 18.56
CA GLN A 45 -10.64 6.99 17.86
C GLN A 45 -11.41 7.01 16.54
N VAL A 46 -10.85 6.30 15.55
CA VAL A 46 -11.45 6.18 14.20
C VAL A 46 -12.63 5.20 14.24
N VAL A 47 -13.80 5.68 13.92
CA VAL A 47 -15.03 4.87 13.87
C VAL A 47 -15.53 4.61 12.45
N GLY A 48 -15.18 5.46 11.50
CA GLY A 48 -15.56 5.33 10.09
C GLY A 48 -14.72 6.20 9.18
N VAL A 49 -15.05 6.17 7.89
CA VAL A 49 -14.49 7.06 6.87
C VAL A 49 -15.62 7.59 6.02
N VAL A 50 -15.65 8.91 5.80
CA VAL A 50 -16.55 9.59 4.87
C VAL A 50 -15.76 10.11 3.67
N SER A 51 -16.27 9.92 2.46
CA SER A 51 -15.62 10.28 1.20
C SER A 51 -16.52 11.09 0.28
N GLU A 52 -15.94 11.70 -0.76
CA GLU A 52 -16.70 12.35 -1.83
C GLU A 52 -17.78 11.44 -2.42
N ALA A 53 -17.49 10.14 -2.58
CA ALA A 53 -18.45 9.18 -3.10
C ALA A 53 -19.71 9.07 -2.20
N ASP A 54 -19.53 9.14 -0.87
CA ASP A 54 -20.64 9.11 0.06
C ASP A 54 -21.52 10.36 -0.02
N LEU A 55 -20.93 11.49 -0.38
CA LEU A 55 -21.67 12.75 -0.56
C LEU A 55 -22.42 12.81 -1.89
N LEU A 56 -21.88 12.16 -2.93
CA LEU A 56 -22.48 12.19 -4.27
C LEU A 56 -23.88 11.54 -4.31
N TYR A 57 -24.24 10.68 -3.37
CA TYR A 57 -25.59 10.10 -3.29
C TYR A 57 -26.70 11.14 -3.20
N LYS A 58 -26.42 12.33 -2.63
CA LYS A 58 -27.40 13.45 -2.62
C LYS A 58 -27.50 14.22 -3.93
N VAL A 59 -26.45 14.15 -4.75
CA VAL A 59 -26.38 14.86 -6.04
C VAL A 59 -26.87 13.95 -7.17
N ALA A 60 -26.66 12.65 -7.03
CA ALA A 60 -27.13 11.66 -8.00
C ALA A 60 -28.66 11.58 -7.96
N ASP A 61 -29.31 11.64 -9.13
CA ASP A 61 -30.74 11.38 -9.25
C ASP A 61 -31.07 9.99 -8.68
N PRO A 62 -31.95 9.87 -7.69
CA PRO A 62 -32.22 8.61 -6.98
C PRO A 62 -32.99 7.57 -7.80
N ARG A 63 -32.97 7.66 -9.16
CA ARG A 63 -33.57 6.63 -9.98
C ARG A 63 -32.84 5.29 -9.79
N PRO A 64 -33.53 4.25 -9.22
CA PRO A 64 -32.89 2.98 -8.99
C PRO A 64 -32.50 2.32 -10.32
N PRO A 65 -31.31 1.69 -10.41
CA PRO A 65 -30.95 0.89 -11.58
C PRO A 65 -31.97 -0.25 -11.77
N SER A 66 -32.31 -0.54 -13.01
CA SER A 66 -33.23 -1.63 -13.35
C SER A 66 -32.55 -3.00 -13.14
N GLY A 67 -33.28 -3.96 -12.53
CA GLY A 67 -32.87 -5.35 -12.40
C GLY A 67 -32.52 -5.79 -10.97
N LEU A 68 -31.91 -6.97 -10.83
CA LEU A 68 -31.56 -7.65 -9.56
C LEU A 68 -30.57 -6.86 -8.66
N ILE A 69 -29.87 -5.88 -9.21
CA ILE A 69 -28.99 -4.94 -8.47
C ILE A 69 -29.80 -4.08 -7.48
N ARG A 70 -31.11 -3.92 -7.71
CA ARG A 70 -32.04 -3.12 -6.92
C ARG A 70 -32.12 -3.53 -5.44
N LEU A 71 -31.94 -4.81 -5.11
CA LEU A 71 -32.14 -5.30 -3.74
C LEU A 71 -30.96 -4.96 -2.81
N ARG A 72 -29.71 -4.98 -3.33
CA ARG A 72 -28.52 -4.55 -2.56
C ARG A 72 -28.42 -3.04 -2.45
N TRP A 73 -28.90 -2.32 -3.46
CA TRP A 73 -28.93 -0.86 -3.51
C TRP A 73 -29.85 -0.29 -2.42
N LYS A 74 -31.01 -0.88 -2.26
CA LYS A 74 -32.11 -0.36 -1.45
C LYS A 74 -31.80 -0.20 0.05
N LEU A 75 -31.00 -1.08 0.65
CA LEU A 75 -30.78 -1.09 2.11
C LEU A 75 -29.63 -0.19 2.59
N SER A 76 -28.66 0.14 1.73
CA SER A 76 -27.48 0.93 2.10
C SER A 76 -27.54 2.39 1.62
N GLU A 77 -28.25 2.68 0.56
CA GLU A 77 -28.18 3.96 -0.16
C GLU A 77 -29.37 4.87 0.13
N GLU A 78 -30.57 4.32 0.35
CA GLU A 78 -31.73 5.12 0.77
C GLU A 78 -31.47 5.83 2.12
N SER A 79 -30.70 5.22 3.01
CA SER A 79 -30.31 5.85 4.27
C SER A 79 -29.33 7.01 4.07
N LYS A 80 -28.41 6.91 3.08
CA LYS A 80 -27.43 7.96 2.79
C LYS A 80 -28.02 9.17 2.07
N VAL A 81 -29.06 9.00 1.27
CA VAL A 81 -29.76 10.12 0.62
C VAL A 81 -30.35 11.10 1.63
N ASN A 82 -30.86 10.60 2.75
CA ASN A 82 -31.43 11.40 3.83
C ASN A 82 -30.44 11.73 4.95
N ALA A 83 -29.21 11.18 4.87
CA ALA A 83 -28.18 11.38 5.88
C ALA A 83 -27.72 12.84 5.93
N ILE A 84 -27.59 13.38 7.13
CA ILE A 84 -27.18 14.77 7.37
C ILE A 84 -25.90 14.90 8.19
N THR A 85 -25.44 13.82 8.81
CA THR A 85 -24.24 13.80 9.65
C THR A 85 -23.20 12.81 9.16
N ALA A 86 -21.93 13.00 9.58
CA ALA A 86 -20.84 12.08 9.28
C ALA A 86 -21.12 10.66 9.75
N ASP A 87 -21.75 10.49 10.91
CA ASP A 87 -22.13 9.19 11.45
C ASP A 87 -23.10 8.41 10.55
N GLN A 88 -23.99 9.13 9.88
CA GLN A 88 -24.96 8.52 8.95
C GLN A 88 -24.37 8.27 7.55
N LEU A 89 -23.38 9.08 7.13
CA LEU A 89 -22.78 9.04 5.79
C LEU A 89 -21.62 8.07 5.73
N MET A 90 -20.85 7.92 6.81
CA MET A 90 -19.60 7.17 6.83
C MET A 90 -19.79 5.68 6.48
N THR A 91 -18.74 5.09 5.94
CA THR A 91 -18.58 3.64 5.93
C THR A 91 -17.97 3.21 7.26
N SER A 92 -18.69 2.39 8.02
CA SER A 92 -18.30 1.89 9.34
C SER A 92 -18.47 0.37 9.40
N PRO A 93 -17.56 -0.37 10.09
CA PRO A 93 -16.34 0.13 10.72
C PRO A 93 -15.29 0.56 9.69
N ALA A 94 -14.43 1.50 10.07
CA ALA A 94 -13.31 1.91 9.24
C ALA A 94 -12.33 0.76 9.01
N VAL A 95 -11.90 0.55 7.76
CA VAL A 95 -10.75 -0.28 7.48
C VAL A 95 -9.51 0.54 7.80
N SER A 96 -8.78 0.18 8.85
CA SER A 96 -7.59 0.88 9.33
C SER A 96 -6.36 -0.02 9.32
N ILE A 97 -5.18 0.56 9.53
CA ILE A 97 -3.91 -0.18 9.57
C ILE A 97 -3.02 0.39 10.67
N GLN A 98 -2.09 -0.43 11.17
CA GLN A 98 -1.08 0.02 12.14
C GLN A 98 0.15 0.61 11.46
N PRO A 99 0.88 1.54 12.11
CA PRO A 99 2.03 2.23 11.51
C PRO A 99 3.20 1.29 11.17
N ASN A 100 3.39 0.23 11.94
CA ASN A 100 4.46 -0.75 11.75
C ASN A 100 4.14 -1.83 10.71
N ALA A 101 2.95 -1.80 10.09
CA ALA A 101 2.60 -2.74 9.04
C ALA A 101 3.46 -2.49 7.79
N PRO A 102 3.93 -3.55 7.10
CA PRO A 102 4.59 -3.42 5.82
C PRO A 102 3.70 -2.74 4.75
N VAL A 103 4.29 -1.90 3.90
CA VAL A 103 3.59 -1.24 2.77
C VAL A 103 2.85 -2.26 1.88
N ALA A 104 3.44 -3.43 1.65
CA ALA A 104 2.81 -4.51 0.88
C ALA A 104 1.50 -5.01 1.51
N ILE A 105 1.41 -5.05 2.83
CA ILE A 105 0.17 -5.41 3.54
C ILE A 105 -0.87 -4.32 3.36
N ALA A 106 -0.50 -3.03 3.48
CA ALA A 106 -1.41 -1.92 3.22
C ALA A 106 -1.99 -1.98 1.80
N ALA A 107 -1.15 -2.24 0.79
CA ALA A 107 -1.57 -2.40 -0.60
C ALA A 107 -2.58 -3.54 -0.77
N ARG A 108 -2.31 -4.70 -0.17
CA ARG A 108 -3.22 -5.87 -0.19
C ARG A 108 -4.56 -5.54 0.46
N VAL A 109 -4.56 -4.94 1.64
CA VAL A 109 -5.80 -4.53 2.34
C VAL A 109 -6.61 -3.56 1.50
N MET A 110 -5.97 -2.57 0.85
CA MET A 110 -6.66 -1.63 -0.03
C MET A 110 -7.30 -2.33 -1.23
N GLN A 111 -6.66 -3.35 -1.81
CA GLN A 111 -7.21 -4.13 -2.92
C GLN A 111 -8.38 -5.01 -2.48
N GLU A 112 -8.21 -5.79 -1.43
CA GLU A 112 -9.21 -6.74 -0.92
C GLU A 112 -10.47 -6.02 -0.43
N ARG A 113 -10.29 -4.91 0.30
CA ARG A 113 -11.39 -4.11 0.84
C ARG A 113 -11.93 -3.07 -0.13
N ARG A 114 -11.31 -2.94 -1.32
CA ARG A 114 -11.68 -1.97 -2.37
C ARG A 114 -11.69 -0.52 -1.88
N VAL A 115 -10.78 -0.19 -0.97
CA VAL A 115 -10.59 1.18 -0.45
C VAL A 115 -9.36 1.84 -1.09
N ARG A 116 -9.35 3.18 -1.12
CA ARG A 116 -8.25 3.95 -1.73
C ARG A 116 -7.28 4.50 -0.71
N ARG A 117 -7.64 4.46 0.58
CA ARG A 117 -6.84 4.95 1.70
C ARG A 117 -7.23 4.21 2.97
N LEU A 118 -6.30 4.21 3.92
CA LEU A 118 -6.49 3.61 5.23
C LEU A 118 -6.10 4.62 6.30
N PRO A 119 -6.99 4.93 7.27
CA PRO A 119 -6.56 5.57 8.50
C PRO A 119 -5.48 4.72 9.17
N VAL A 120 -4.42 5.38 9.62
CA VAL A 120 -3.37 4.74 10.41
C VAL A 120 -3.66 5.00 11.86
N VAL A 121 -3.80 3.93 12.63
CA VAL A 121 -4.23 4.00 14.03
C VAL A 121 -3.19 3.38 14.96
N ALA A 122 -3.06 3.96 16.14
CA ALA A 122 -2.34 3.35 17.24
C ALA A 122 -3.11 2.13 17.81
N ARG A 123 -2.51 1.40 18.76
CA ARG A 123 -3.12 0.20 19.34
C ARG A 123 -4.45 0.46 20.06
N ASP A 124 -4.62 1.67 20.57
CA ASP A 124 -5.84 2.14 21.24
C ASP A 124 -6.92 2.69 20.29
N GLY A 125 -6.65 2.65 18.97
CA GLY A 125 -7.56 3.13 17.93
C GLY A 125 -7.46 4.62 17.63
N LEU A 126 -6.57 5.37 18.29
CA LEU A 126 -6.34 6.79 18.02
C LEU A 126 -5.77 7.00 16.62
N LEU A 127 -6.27 8.02 15.94
CA LEU A 127 -5.77 8.42 14.62
C LEU A 127 -4.38 9.04 14.73
N ILE A 128 -3.39 8.46 14.03
CA ILE A 128 -2.01 8.96 13.99
C ILE A 128 -1.54 9.32 12.58
N GLY A 129 -2.25 8.88 11.55
CA GLY A 129 -1.89 9.15 10.15
C GLY A 129 -2.97 8.66 9.19
N ILE A 130 -2.72 8.86 7.92
CA ILE A 130 -3.49 8.30 6.81
C ILE A 130 -2.53 7.86 5.71
N VAL A 131 -2.79 6.74 5.07
CA VAL A 131 -2.02 6.28 3.93
C VAL A 131 -2.95 6.04 2.74
N SER A 132 -2.57 6.52 1.57
CA SER A 132 -3.29 6.36 0.30
C SER A 132 -2.52 5.44 -0.67
N ARG A 133 -3.18 5.06 -1.77
CA ARG A 133 -2.50 4.30 -2.85
C ARG A 133 -1.29 5.05 -3.42
N THR A 134 -1.38 6.36 -3.55
CA THR A 134 -0.27 7.19 -4.04
C THR A 134 0.91 7.15 -3.08
N ASP A 135 0.65 7.23 -1.77
CA ASP A 135 1.71 7.17 -0.76
C ASP A 135 2.43 5.81 -0.77
N LEU A 136 1.70 4.71 -1.03
CA LEU A 136 2.32 3.38 -1.17
C LEU A 136 3.20 3.26 -2.40
N LEU A 137 2.94 4.03 -3.46
CA LEU A 137 3.75 4.02 -4.68
C LEU A 137 5.05 4.79 -4.52
N SER A 138 5.19 5.64 -3.50
CA SER A 138 6.42 6.40 -3.24
C SER A 138 7.64 5.51 -3.00
N VAL A 139 7.45 4.26 -2.58
CA VAL A 139 8.54 3.28 -2.44
C VAL A 139 9.27 3.01 -3.78
N TYR A 140 8.61 3.26 -4.92
CA TYR A 140 9.20 3.12 -6.26
C TYR A 140 9.87 4.40 -6.78
N GLU A 141 9.84 5.50 -6.00
CA GLU A 141 10.53 6.76 -6.32
C GLU A 141 11.99 6.76 -5.87
N ARG A 142 12.48 5.65 -5.29
CA ARG A 142 13.89 5.49 -4.90
C ARG A 142 14.80 5.63 -6.13
N ALA A 143 15.94 6.30 -5.94
CA ALA A 143 16.94 6.43 -6.97
C ALA A 143 17.55 5.06 -7.29
N ASP A 144 17.79 4.79 -8.58
CA ASP A 144 18.40 3.54 -9.05
C ASP A 144 19.76 3.28 -8.39
N ALA A 145 20.51 4.34 -8.08
CA ALA A 145 21.79 4.27 -7.38
C ALA A 145 21.64 3.71 -5.96
N ASP A 146 20.61 4.14 -5.22
CA ASP A 146 20.35 3.68 -3.85
C ASP A 146 19.92 2.20 -3.83
N ILE A 147 19.09 1.80 -4.80
CA ILE A 147 18.68 0.40 -4.99
C ILE A 147 19.92 -0.46 -5.29
N ARG A 148 20.78 -0.01 -6.22
CA ARG A 148 22.01 -0.71 -6.57
C ARG A 148 22.93 -0.89 -5.36
N ASP A 149 23.11 0.17 -4.60
CA ASP A 149 23.98 0.19 -3.42
C ASP A 149 23.46 -0.75 -2.32
N GLU A 150 22.15 -0.80 -2.07
CA GLU A 150 21.52 -1.75 -1.15
C GLU A 150 21.73 -3.19 -1.63
N VAL A 151 21.50 -3.47 -2.91
CA VAL A 151 21.66 -4.80 -3.48
C VAL A 151 23.11 -5.28 -3.32
N LEU A 152 24.10 -4.44 -3.63
CA LEU A 152 25.51 -4.81 -3.53
C LEU A 152 25.95 -4.99 -2.08
N ARG A 153 25.69 -4.00 -1.21
CA ARG A 153 26.26 -3.96 0.14
C ARG A 153 25.47 -4.80 1.14
N ASP A 154 24.14 -4.68 1.14
CA ASP A 154 23.34 -5.29 2.18
C ASP A 154 22.86 -6.69 1.77
N ILE A 155 22.45 -6.88 0.52
CA ILE A 155 21.95 -8.18 0.07
C ILE A 155 23.10 -9.09 -0.31
N ILE A 156 23.90 -8.74 -1.33
CA ILE A 156 24.94 -9.63 -1.88
C ILE A 156 26.06 -9.86 -0.86
N ALA A 157 26.68 -8.78 -0.40
CA ALA A 157 27.88 -8.92 0.44
C ALA A 157 27.55 -9.32 1.87
N ARG A 158 26.55 -8.70 2.53
CA ARG A 158 26.27 -8.89 3.95
C ARG A 158 25.36 -10.08 4.22
N GLU A 159 24.23 -10.19 3.50
CA GLU A 159 23.21 -11.23 3.75
C GLU A 159 23.63 -12.56 3.12
N PHE A 160 24.03 -12.56 1.84
CA PHE A 160 24.44 -13.77 1.13
C PHE A 160 25.94 -14.09 1.23
N ARG A 161 26.76 -13.15 1.69
CA ARG A 161 28.22 -13.29 1.82
C ARG A 161 28.89 -13.69 0.51
N LEU A 162 28.34 -13.21 -0.61
CA LEU A 162 28.94 -13.39 -1.93
C LEU A 162 29.91 -12.23 -2.22
N ASP A 163 30.93 -12.52 -3.04
CA ASP A 163 31.84 -11.46 -3.49
C ASP A 163 31.11 -10.52 -4.46
N SER A 164 30.90 -9.29 -4.02
CA SER A 164 30.25 -8.27 -4.85
C SER A 164 31.10 -7.83 -6.05
N ALA A 165 32.38 -8.18 -6.10
CA ALA A 165 33.24 -7.91 -7.24
C ALA A 165 33.03 -8.91 -8.41
N GLU A 166 32.54 -10.12 -8.11
CA GLU A 166 32.24 -11.13 -9.11
C GLU A 166 30.84 -10.99 -9.73
N LEU A 167 29.95 -10.21 -9.08
CA LEU A 167 28.60 -9.98 -9.54
C LEU A 167 28.40 -8.56 -10.07
N GLU A 168 27.99 -8.46 -11.31
CA GLU A 168 27.59 -7.20 -11.91
C GLU A 168 26.13 -6.89 -11.55
N VAL A 169 25.91 -5.72 -10.93
CA VAL A 169 24.58 -5.20 -10.60
C VAL A 169 24.37 -3.88 -11.31
N THR A 170 23.39 -3.84 -12.20
CA THR A 170 22.94 -2.59 -12.82
C THR A 170 21.47 -2.39 -12.53
N VAL A 171 21.07 -1.12 -12.34
CA VAL A 171 19.69 -0.74 -12.10
C VAL A 171 19.31 0.36 -13.08
N SER A 172 18.15 0.21 -13.70
CA SER A 172 17.60 1.21 -14.62
C SER A 172 16.08 1.24 -14.49
N SER A 173 15.53 2.38 -14.08
CA SER A 173 14.10 2.57 -13.80
C SER A 173 13.53 1.49 -12.86
N GLY A 174 14.25 1.19 -11.78
CA GLY A 174 13.87 0.16 -10.81
C GLY A 174 14.05 -1.29 -11.31
N VAL A 175 14.51 -1.51 -12.54
CA VAL A 175 14.79 -2.85 -13.07
C VAL A 175 16.21 -3.23 -12.73
N VAL A 176 16.39 -4.22 -11.85
CA VAL A 176 17.68 -4.73 -11.42
C VAL A 176 18.13 -5.84 -12.36
N THR A 177 19.30 -5.70 -12.97
CA THR A 177 19.97 -6.78 -13.71
C THR A 177 21.08 -7.35 -12.85
N LEU A 178 21.04 -8.67 -12.60
CA LEU A 178 22.08 -9.41 -11.90
C LEU A 178 22.80 -10.30 -12.89
N ALA A 179 24.12 -10.16 -13.01
CA ALA A 179 24.94 -10.98 -13.88
C ALA A 179 26.20 -11.46 -13.14
N GLY A 180 26.72 -12.63 -13.51
CA GLY A 180 27.94 -13.20 -12.94
C GLY A 180 27.73 -14.61 -12.38
N PRO A 181 28.82 -15.24 -11.91
CA PRO A 181 28.79 -16.62 -11.43
C PRO A 181 28.17 -16.74 -10.03
N VAL A 182 27.37 -17.78 -9.83
CA VAL A 182 26.88 -18.20 -8.51
C VAL A 182 27.07 -19.72 -8.42
N ALA A 183 27.78 -20.15 -7.40
CA ALA A 183 28.19 -21.55 -7.26
C ALA A 183 27.01 -22.53 -7.14
N ARG A 184 25.86 -22.10 -6.64
CA ARG A 184 24.72 -22.99 -6.33
C ARG A 184 23.40 -22.39 -6.83
N LEU A 185 22.57 -23.26 -7.40
CA LEU A 185 21.24 -22.88 -7.90
C LEU A 185 20.31 -22.36 -6.77
N ASP A 186 20.32 -23.01 -5.61
CA ASP A 186 19.51 -22.59 -4.47
C ASP A 186 19.87 -21.18 -3.98
N THR A 187 21.18 -20.86 -3.96
CA THR A 187 21.68 -19.52 -3.64
C THR A 187 21.25 -18.49 -4.67
N ALA A 188 21.33 -18.81 -5.96
CA ALA A 188 20.88 -17.92 -7.03
C ALA A 188 19.38 -17.62 -6.94
N LEU A 189 18.54 -18.65 -6.73
CA LEU A 189 17.10 -18.50 -6.57
C LEU A 189 16.73 -17.69 -5.32
N ALA A 190 17.41 -17.92 -4.20
CA ALA A 190 17.20 -17.17 -2.97
C ALA A 190 17.62 -15.69 -3.15
N LEU A 191 18.74 -15.43 -3.80
CA LEU A 191 19.22 -14.07 -4.11
C LEU A 191 18.20 -13.33 -5.00
N LEU A 192 17.75 -13.94 -6.10
CA LEU A 192 16.73 -13.36 -6.98
C LEU A 192 15.44 -13.07 -6.23
N SER A 193 15.00 -14.02 -5.40
CA SER A 193 13.80 -13.81 -4.57
C SER A 193 13.98 -12.64 -3.60
N ARG A 194 15.13 -12.55 -2.92
CA ARG A 194 15.40 -11.49 -1.95
C ARG A 194 15.50 -10.11 -2.61
N VAL A 195 16.20 -10.02 -3.76
CA VAL A 195 16.31 -8.76 -4.52
C VAL A 195 14.95 -8.31 -5.06
N ARG A 196 14.08 -9.25 -5.50
CA ARG A 196 12.72 -8.92 -5.95
C ARG A 196 11.88 -8.22 -4.89
N HIS A 197 12.14 -8.51 -3.61
CA HIS A 197 11.44 -7.91 -2.49
C HIS A 197 12.18 -6.71 -1.88
N ALA A 198 13.26 -6.25 -2.51
CA ALA A 198 13.92 -5.02 -2.11
C ALA A 198 13.08 -3.81 -2.54
N GLU A 199 13.13 -2.76 -1.72
CA GLU A 199 12.33 -1.56 -1.92
C GLU A 199 12.76 -0.82 -3.20
N GLY A 200 11.78 -0.41 -4.00
CA GLY A 200 12.02 0.27 -5.28
C GLY A 200 12.26 -0.66 -6.46
N VAL A 201 12.43 -1.96 -6.24
CA VAL A 201 12.64 -2.92 -7.34
C VAL A 201 11.32 -3.20 -8.05
N VAL A 202 11.26 -2.83 -9.33
CA VAL A 202 10.11 -3.06 -10.21
C VAL A 202 10.15 -4.44 -10.86
N ALA A 203 11.34 -4.87 -11.29
CA ALA A 203 11.58 -6.16 -11.93
C ALA A 203 13.04 -6.59 -11.81
N ILE A 204 13.29 -7.88 -12.06
CA ILE A 204 14.65 -8.43 -12.15
C ILE A 204 14.87 -9.02 -13.53
N ARG A 205 16.05 -8.75 -14.08
CA ARG A 205 16.61 -9.44 -15.23
C ARG A 205 17.72 -10.36 -14.75
N ASP A 206 17.46 -11.66 -14.78
CA ASP A 206 18.40 -12.69 -14.38
C ASP A 206 19.38 -13.00 -15.54
N ARG A 207 20.68 -12.82 -15.26
CA ARG A 207 21.81 -13.21 -16.09
C ARG A 207 22.88 -13.92 -15.26
N LEU A 208 22.47 -14.54 -14.14
CA LEU A 208 23.35 -15.32 -13.30
C LEU A 208 23.79 -16.61 -14.02
N LEU A 209 25.04 -16.95 -13.85
CA LEU A 209 25.62 -18.19 -14.36
C LEU A 209 25.77 -19.15 -13.18
N VAL A 210 24.94 -20.18 -13.13
CA VAL A 210 25.04 -21.21 -12.09
C VAL A 210 25.99 -22.29 -12.55
N GLU A 211 27.03 -22.58 -11.74
CA GLU A 211 27.94 -23.70 -12.02
C GLU A 211 27.15 -25.02 -11.94
N ALA A 212 27.20 -25.78 -13.04
CA ALA A 212 26.67 -27.14 -13.01
C ALA A 212 27.47 -27.96 -11.99
N PRO A 213 26.85 -28.80 -11.17
CA PRO A 213 27.58 -29.67 -10.26
C PRO A 213 28.55 -30.54 -11.11
N SER A 214 29.83 -30.28 -10.96
CA SER A 214 30.87 -31.05 -11.60
C SER A 214 30.84 -32.49 -11.09
N GLY A 215 30.43 -33.44 -11.94
CA GLY A 215 30.73 -34.85 -11.70
C GLY A 215 29.52 -35.78 -11.63
N GLN A 216 29.04 -36.18 -12.77
CA GLN A 216 28.82 -37.60 -13.06
C GLN A 216 29.00 -37.81 -14.57
N LEU A 217 30.19 -38.19 -14.95
CA LEU A 217 30.43 -38.98 -16.16
C LEU A 217 29.68 -40.29 -15.96
N LEU A 218 28.49 -40.43 -16.53
CA LEU A 218 27.90 -41.74 -16.78
C LEU A 218 28.75 -42.33 -17.91
N GLY A 219 29.73 -43.15 -17.50
CA GLY A 219 30.44 -44.04 -18.38
C GLY A 219 29.46 -45.01 -19.07
N ALA A 220 29.73 -45.27 -20.29
CA ALA A 220 29.06 -46.10 -21.29
C ALA A 220 28.60 -47.45 -20.78
#